data_244769d6e50140a3f15aa2d02e1eaeeb
#
_entry.id   244769d6e50140a3f15aa2d02e1eaeeb
#
_cell.length_a   1.000
_cell.length_b   1.000
_cell.length_c   1.000
_cell.angle_alpha   90.00
_cell.angle_beta   90.00
_cell.angle_gamma   90.00
#
_symmetry.space_group_name_H-M   'P 1'
#
loop_
_entity.id
_entity.type
_entity.pdbx_description
1 polymer ?
#
loop_
_entity_poly.entity_id
_entity_poly.type
_entity_poly.pdbx_seq_one_letter_code
_entity_poly.pdbx_strand_id
1 'polypeptide(L)'
;QETTKEAESDTDKNSEDTENILTQVLKTQTDVQSEDAAKKEETVYVVADPDGTPNEVIVSDWLKNFDGADTIEDVSNLRDIENVKGDEKFTQGADGALTWQADGNDIYYQGKTDRNLPIEMKMTYYLDGEEITPEELAGKSGKVTIRADYTNKEKAENGVYVPFAAVTGMMLNKDFTNVEVTNGKVVSDGNNQVVVGFAFPGLSESLGLDSKDLEDVNIPDYV
;
A
#
# COMPACT_ATOMS: atom_id res chain seq x y z
N GLN A 1 7.25 49.71 -8.35
CA GLN A 1 7.60 48.62 -7.42
C GLN A 1 6.48 47.59 -7.48
N GLU A 2 6.64 46.59 -8.33
CA GLU A 2 5.79 45.43 -8.40
C GLU A 2 6.30 44.40 -7.38
N THR A 3 5.47 44.05 -6.45
CA THR A 3 5.68 42.95 -5.52
C THR A 3 5.15 41.66 -6.15
N THR A 4 6.05 40.82 -6.59
CA THR A 4 5.76 39.43 -6.99
C THR A 4 5.38 38.64 -5.76
N LYS A 5 4.12 38.20 -5.66
CA LYS A 5 3.70 37.15 -4.70
C LYS A 5 4.05 35.81 -5.32
N GLU A 6 4.97 35.10 -4.68
CA GLU A 6 5.21 33.68 -4.94
C GLU A 6 3.94 32.88 -4.58
N ALA A 7 3.50 32.08 -5.53
CA ALA A 7 2.47 31.09 -5.32
C ALA A 7 3.13 29.88 -4.65
N GLU A 8 2.93 29.71 -3.34
CA GLU A 8 3.21 28.45 -2.66
C GLU A 8 2.33 27.35 -3.23
N SER A 9 2.92 26.23 -3.56
CA SER A 9 2.28 25.13 -4.26
C SER A 9 1.25 24.44 -3.39
N ASP A 10 0.01 24.38 -3.86
CA ASP A 10 -1.11 23.62 -3.27
C ASP A 10 -0.92 22.08 -3.30
N THR A 11 0.21 21.60 -3.79
CA THR A 11 0.51 20.16 -3.94
C THR A 11 0.86 19.46 -2.62
N ASP A 12 1.48 20.17 -1.67
CA ASP A 12 1.90 19.56 -0.40
C ASP A 12 0.74 19.30 0.57
N LYS A 13 -0.29 20.15 0.55
CA LYS A 13 -1.48 19.94 1.41
C LYS A 13 -2.37 18.78 0.96
N ASN A 14 -2.42 18.49 -0.34
CA ASN A 14 -3.22 17.40 -0.87
C ASN A 14 -2.62 16.01 -0.55
N SER A 15 -1.30 15.89 -0.43
CA SER A 15 -0.66 14.62 -0.07
C SER A 15 -0.90 14.23 1.40
N GLU A 16 -0.83 15.19 2.32
CA GLU A 16 -1.09 14.96 3.75
C GLU A 16 -2.57 14.57 4.03
N ASP A 17 -3.52 15.16 3.31
CA ASP A 17 -4.94 14.83 3.45
C ASP A 17 -5.25 13.43 2.89
N THR A 18 -4.57 13.01 1.82
CA THR A 18 -4.73 11.67 1.21
C THR A 18 -4.16 10.58 2.10
N GLU A 19 -2.97 10.79 2.69
CA GLU A 19 -2.39 9.87 3.67
C GLU A 19 -3.27 9.74 4.92
N ASN A 20 -3.88 10.83 5.37
CA ASN A 20 -4.80 10.82 6.50
C ASN A 20 -6.09 10.02 6.22
N ILE A 21 -6.68 10.14 5.03
CA ILE A 21 -7.89 9.40 4.65
C ILE A 21 -7.59 7.91 4.51
N LEU A 22 -6.51 7.55 3.82
CA LEU A 22 -6.08 6.16 3.68
C LEU A 22 -5.71 5.56 5.05
N THR A 23 -5.02 6.32 5.88
CA THR A 23 -4.68 5.91 7.26
C THR A 23 -5.93 5.75 8.12
N GLN A 24 -6.95 6.59 7.97
CA GLN A 24 -8.22 6.42 8.69
C GLN A 24 -9.01 5.20 8.23
N VAL A 25 -9.06 4.93 6.92
CA VAL A 25 -9.72 3.74 6.37
C VAL A 25 -9.02 2.47 6.84
N LEU A 26 -7.69 2.47 6.90
CA LEU A 26 -6.91 1.33 7.40
C LEU A 26 -7.00 1.19 8.93
N LYS A 27 -6.99 2.28 9.69
CA LYS A 27 -7.12 2.25 11.15
C LYS A 27 -8.47 1.74 11.64
N THR A 28 -9.56 1.98 10.92
CA THR A 28 -10.89 1.46 11.31
C THR A 28 -11.00 -0.06 11.19
N GLN A 29 -10.05 -0.73 10.55
CA GLN A 29 -10.04 -2.20 10.44
C GLN A 29 -9.09 -2.91 11.42
N THR A 30 -8.22 -2.17 12.12
CA THR A 30 -7.17 -2.77 12.98
C THR A 30 -7.38 -2.65 14.48
N ASP A 31 -8.49 -2.07 14.95
CA ASP A 31 -8.81 -2.03 16.39
C ASP A 31 -9.38 -3.36 16.90
N VAL A 32 -8.70 -4.46 16.57
CA VAL A 32 -8.86 -5.72 17.29
C VAL A 32 -7.89 -5.67 18.47
N GLN A 33 -8.38 -5.23 19.61
CA GLN A 33 -7.66 -5.39 20.88
C GLN A 33 -7.61 -6.88 21.22
N SER A 34 -6.56 -7.56 20.77
CA SER A 34 -6.23 -8.89 21.29
C SER A 34 -5.22 -8.72 22.44
N GLU A 35 -5.42 -9.47 23.53
CA GLU A 35 -4.44 -9.56 24.63
C GLU A 35 -3.07 -10.09 24.18
N ASP A 36 -2.97 -10.61 22.94
CA ASP A 36 -1.75 -11.06 22.24
C ASP A 36 -1.34 -10.06 21.14
N ALA A 37 -1.26 -8.77 21.45
CA ALA A 37 -0.76 -7.78 20.49
C ALA A 37 0.66 -8.15 20.01
N ALA A 38 0.85 -8.21 18.70
CA ALA A 38 2.17 -8.51 18.13
C ALA A 38 3.22 -7.52 18.63
N LYS A 39 4.40 -8.02 19.04
CA LYS A 39 5.52 -7.18 19.49
C LYS A 39 6.19 -6.43 18.34
N LYS A 40 5.98 -6.86 17.10
CA LYS A 40 6.49 -6.24 15.87
C LYS A 40 5.37 -6.10 14.86
N GLU A 41 5.26 -4.93 14.25
CA GLU A 41 4.43 -4.68 13.09
C GLU A 41 5.32 -4.25 11.93
N GLU A 42 5.05 -4.77 10.74
CA GLU A 42 5.77 -4.46 9.52
C GLU A 42 4.83 -3.85 8.50
N THR A 43 5.25 -2.76 7.87
CA THR A 43 4.57 -2.15 6.73
C THR A 43 5.53 -2.05 5.57
N VAL A 44 5.12 -2.54 4.41
CA VAL A 44 5.92 -2.47 3.18
C VAL A 44 5.37 -1.39 2.28
N TYR A 45 6.22 -0.42 1.93
CA TYR A 45 5.93 0.63 0.96
C TYR A 45 6.62 0.29 -0.36
N VAL A 46 5.89 0.36 -1.43
CA VAL A 46 6.41 0.14 -2.78
C VAL A 46 6.21 1.40 -3.61
N VAL A 47 7.32 1.98 -4.07
CA VAL A 47 7.28 3.01 -5.10
C VAL A 47 7.35 2.30 -6.44
N ALA A 48 6.36 2.54 -7.30
CA ALA A 48 6.26 1.88 -8.59
C ALA A 48 6.09 2.88 -9.73
N ASP A 49 6.46 2.45 -10.93
CA ASP A 49 6.12 3.15 -12.15
C ASP A 49 4.61 3.10 -12.43
N PRO A 50 4.08 3.94 -13.32
CA PRO A 50 2.67 3.97 -13.65
C PRO A 50 2.09 2.63 -14.15
N ASP A 51 2.91 1.72 -14.68
CA ASP A 51 2.50 0.38 -15.10
C ASP A 51 2.44 -0.65 -13.96
N GLY A 52 2.86 -0.26 -12.74
CA GLY A 52 2.92 -1.10 -11.55
C GLY A 52 4.29 -1.73 -11.30
N THR A 53 5.30 -1.49 -12.15
CA THR A 53 6.65 -2.03 -11.96
C THR A 53 7.31 -1.40 -10.73
N PRO A 54 7.73 -2.20 -9.73
CA PRO A 54 8.37 -1.67 -8.52
C PRO A 54 9.74 -1.05 -8.81
N ASN A 55 9.97 0.18 -8.32
CA ASN A 55 11.26 0.88 -8.37
C ASN A 55 12.00 0.79 -7.04
N GLU A 56 11.29 0.89 -5.93
CA GLU A 56 11.86 0.85 -4.60
C GLU A 56 10.90 0.15 -3.64
N VAL A 57 11.45 -0.69 -2.77
CA VAL A 57 10.70 -1.35 -1.70
C VAL A 57 11.30 -0.96 -0.36
N ILE A 58 10.51 -0.27 0.44
CA ILE A 58 10.86 0.23 1.77
C ILE A 58 10.05 -0.56 2.78
N VAL A 59 10.71 -1.12 3.77
CA VAL A 59 10.07 -1.81 4.89
C VAL A 59 10.19 -0.94 6.13
N SER A 60 9.06 -0.69 6.76
CA SER A 60 8.96 0.06 8.02
C SER A 60 8.53 -0.88 9.13
N ASP A 61 9.34 -0.98 10.15
CA ASP A 61 9.14 -1.83 11.30
C ASP A 61 8.83 -0.99 12.55
N TRP A 62 7.78 -1.39 13.27
CA TRP A 62 7.47 -0.87 14.59
C TRP A 62 7.67 -1.98 15.63
N LEU A 63 8.70 -1.80 16.47
CA LEU A 63 8.97 -2.66 17.62
C LEU A 63 8.31 -2.05 18.85
N LYS A 64 7.33 -2.77 19.41
CA LYS A 64 6.56 -2.33 20.56
C LYS A 64 7.27 -2.74 21.86
N ASN A 65 7.55 -1.76 22.70
CA ASN A 65 8.24 -1.96 23.99
C ASN A 65 7.27 -2.05 25.16
N PHE A 66 6.42 -3.08 25.17
CA PHE A 66 5.41 -3.24 26.22
C PHE A 66 5.99 -3.38 27.64
N ASP A 67 7.21 -3.90 27.74
CA ASP A 67 7.85 -4.18 29.01
C ASP A 67 8.71 -3.00 29.52
N GLY A 68 8.83 -1.92 28.73
CA GLY A 68 9.67 -0.76 29.06
C GLY A 68 11.16 -1.12 29.15
N ALA A 69 11.62 -2.06 28.32
CA ALA A 69 13.01 -2.52 28.34
C ALA A 69 13.97 -1.45 27.86
N ASP A 70 15.19 -1.42 28.43
CA ASP A 70 16.25 -0.51 28.00
C ASP A 70 16.79 -0.87 26.61
N THR A 71 16.70 -2.16 26.22
CA THR A 71 17.15 -2.66 24.92
C THR A 71 16.11 -3.54 24.28
N ILE A 72 16.02 -3.49 22.94
CA ILE A 72 15.20 -4.39 22.12
C ILE A 72 16.08 -5.10 21.11
N GLU A 73 15.98 -6.43 21.09
CA GLU A 73 16.64 -7.27 20.10
C GLU A 73 15.69 -7.54 18.93
N ASP A 74 16.21 -7.44 17.70
CA ASP A 74 15.50 -7.77 16.48
C ASP A 74 16.45 -8.42 15.47
N VAL A 75 15.91 -8.96 14.39
CA VAL A 75 16.66 -9.49 13.24
C VAL A 75 16.10 -8.89 11.97
N SER A 76 16.97 -8.27 11.19
CA SER A 76 16.58 -7.65 9.92
C SER A 76 17.61 -7.94 8.83
N ASN A 77 17.14 -8.19 7.63
CA ASN A 77 17.96 -8.31 6.42
C ASN A 77 17.84 -7.07 5.51
N LEU A 78 17.28 -6.01 6.04
CA LEU A 78 17.16 -4.75 5.33
C LEU A 78 18.51 -4.05 5.16
N ARG A 79 18.63 -3.25 4.12
CA ARG A 79 19.76 -2.35 3.87
C ARG A 79 19.38 -0.93 4.28
N ASP A 80 20.37 -0.10 4.53
CA ASP A 80 20.20 1.33 4.83
C ASP A 80 19.22 1.56 5.98
N ILE A 81 19.39 0.80 7.08
CA ILE A 81 18.49 0.88 8.24
C ILE A 81 18.67 2.22 8.95
N GLU A 82 17.55 2.91 9.19
CA GLU A 82 17.48 4.17 9.92
C GLU A 82 16.32 4.21 10.89
N ASN A 83 16.49 4.88 12.04
CA ASN A 83 15.39 5.22 12.94
C ASN A 83 14.61 6.39 12.33
N VAL A 84 13.32 6.23 12.14
CA VAL A 84 12.45 7.26 11.49
C VAL A 84 11.60 8.04 12.48
N LYS A 85 11.66 7.65 13.78
CA LYS A 85 10.92 8.35 14.83
C LYS A 85 11.64 8.21 16.17
N GLY A 86 12.38 9.22 16.56
CA GLY A 86 13.18 9.24 17.77
C GLY A 86 14.68 9.33 17.48
N ASP A 87 15.49 9.25 18.53
CA ASP A 87 16.95 9.37 18.46
C ASP A 87 17.65 8.09 18.92
N GLU A 88 16.89 7.02 19.17
CA GLU A 88 17.39 5.72 19.63
C GLU A 88 18.37 5.15 18.61
N LYS A 89 19.49 4.65 19.13
CA LYS A 89 20.57 4.08 18.33
C LYS A 89 20.54 2.57 18.37
N PHE A 90 21.13 1.97 17.38
CA PHE A 90 21.29 0.52 17.31
C PHE A 90 22.72 0.11 16.99
N THR A 91 23.04 -1.12 17.32
CA THR A 91 24.21 -1.84 16.84
C THR A 91 23.77 -3.00 15.96
N GLN A 92 24.50 -3.22 14.88
CA GLN A 92 24.25 -4.33 13.97
C GLN A 92 25.31 -5.42 14.19
N GLY A 93 24.83 -6.62 14.48
CA GLY A 93 25.63 -7.81 14.66
C GLY A 93 25.74 -8.66 13.39
N ALA A 94 26.26 -9.86 13.55
CA ALA A 94 26.27 -10.86 12.50
C ALA A 94 24.83 -11.33 12.18
N ASP A 95 24.63 -11.84 10.96
CA ASP A 95 23.39 -12.47 10.51
C ASP A 95 22.13 -11.59 10.65
N GLY A 96 22.31 -10.26 10.57
CA GLY A 96 21.23 -9.29 10.62
C GLY A 96 20.69 -8.98 12.02
N ALA A 97 21.37 -9.43 13.08
CA ALA A 97 20.98 -9.09 14.44
C ALA A 97 21.06 -7.57 14.69
N LEU A 98 20.02 -7.00 15.28
CA LEU A 98 19.94 -5.60 15.66
C LEU A 98 19.71 -5.52 17.17
N THR A 99 20.47 -4.66 17.85
CA THR A 99 20.25 -4.33 19.26
C THR A 99 19.98 -2.83 19.36
N TRP A 100 18.75 -2.46 19.64
CA TRP A 100 18.31 -1.07 19.84
C TRP A 100 18.47 -0.64 21.29
N GLN A 101 18.98 0.58 21.51
CA GLN A 101 18.98 1.25 22.80
C GLN A 101 17.63 1.96 22.95
N ALA A 102 16.63 1.23 23.43
CA ALA A 102 15.24 1.67 23.40
C ALA A 102 14.89 2.60 24.58
N ASP A 103 15.60 2.50 25.72
CA ASP A 103 15.40 3.31 26.91
C ASP A 103 13.91 3.40 27.34
N GLY A 104 13.18 2.29 27.18
CA GLY A 104 11.76 2.19 27.48
C GLY A 104 10.81 2.63 26.36
N ASN A 105 11.32 3.14 25.24
CA ASN A 105 10.50 3.61 24.11
C ASN A 105 10.25 2.49 23.07
N ASP A 106 9.20 2.67 22.28
CA ASP A 106 9.01 1.91 21.05
C ASP A 106 10.04 2.35 20.00
N ILE A 107 10.44 1.43 19.13
CA ILE A 107 11.35 1.71 18.02
C ILE A 107 10.59 1.70 16.69
N TYR A 108 10.84 2.72 15.88
CA TYR A 108 10.33 2.83 14.52
C TYR A 108 11.50 2.97 13.57
N TYR A 109 11.78 1.93 12.79
CA TYR A 109 12.88 1.99 11.84
C TYR A 109 12.43 1.60 10.43
N GLN A 110 13.19 2.02 9.44
CA GLN A 110 12.99 1.69 8.05
C GLN A 110 14.29 1.15 7.44
N GLY A 111 14.12 0.40 6.35
CA GLY A 111 15.21 -0.03 5.51
C GLY A 111 14.70 -0.44 4.15
N LYS A 112 15.60 -0.76 3.23
CA LYS A 112 15.29 -1.16 1.85
C LYS A 112 15.51 -2.64 1.65
N THR A 113 14.74 -3.24 0.73
CA THR A 113 14.89 -4.64 0.36
C THR A 113 14.78 -4.84 -1.15
N ASP A 114 15.47 -5.86 -1.65
CA ASP A 114 15.36 -6.32 -3.05
C ASP A 114 14.56 -7.65 -3.13
N ARG A 115 13.85 -8.03 -2.06
CA ARG A 115 13.02 -9.23 -2.07
C ARG A 115 11.85 -9.08 -3.02
N ASN A 116 11.46 -10.20 -3.62
CA ASN A 116 10.24 -10.25 -4.42
C ASN A 116 9.03 -9.95 -3.54
N LEU A 117 8.11 -9.16 -4.08
CA LEU A 117 6.86 -8.86 -3.41
C LEU A 117 5.91 -10.08 -3.44
N PRO A 118 5.15 -10.31 -2.37
CA PRO A 118 4.16 -11.40 -2.33
C PRO A 118 2.97 -11.15 -3.25
N ILE A 119 2.72 -9.88 -3.57
CA ILE A 119 1.68 -9.43 -4.52
C ILE A 119 2.35 -8.64 -5.62
N GLU A 120 2.03 -8.99 -6.87
CA GLU A 120 2.37 -8.22 -8.06
C GLU A 120 1.14 -7.42 -8.48
N MET A 121 1.34 -6.15 -8.81
CA MET A 121 0.32 -5.28 -9.37
C MET A 121 0.72 -4.89 -10.79
N LYS A 122 -0.22 -5.02 -11.73
CA LYS A 122 -0.08 -4.52 -13.10
C LYS A 122 -1.15 -3.48 -13.38
N MET A 123 -0.72 -2.31 -13.84
CA MET A 123 -1.64 -1.24 -14.27
C MET A 123 -1.73 -1.22 -15.78
N THR A 124 -2.96 -1.21 -16.32
CA THR A 124 -3.23 -1.09 -17.74
C THR A 124 -4.19 0.08 -17.99
N TYR A 125 -3.92 0.85 -19.02
CA TYR A 125 -4.66 2.07 -19.34
C TYR A 125 -5.34 1.94 -20.70
N TYR A 126 -6.54 2.50 -20.80
CA TYR A 126 -7.31 2.55 -22.04
C TYR A 126 -7.86 3.96 -22.26
N LEU A 127 -7.85 4.43 -23.49
CA LEU A 127 -8.53 5.64 -23.94
C LEU A 127 -9.58 5.26 -24.98
N ASP A 128 -10.84 5.55 -24.69
CA ASP A 128 -12.00 5.19 -25.55
C ASP A 128 -12.07 3.71 -25.92
N GLY A 129 -11.52 2.83 -25.07
CA GLY A 129 -11.50 1.39 -25.21
C GLY A 129 -10.25 0.81 -25.89
N GLU A 130 -9.36 1.66 -26.41
CA GLU A 130 -8.08 1.24 -26.98
C GLU A 130 -6.97 1.34 -25.93
N GLU A 131 -6.14 0.29 -25.81
CA GLU A 131 -5.01 0.28 -24.87
C GLU A 131 -4.00 1.36 -25.24
N ILE A 132 -3.50 2.05 -24.22
CA ILE A 132 -2.58 3.18 -24.37
C ILE A 132 -1.56 3.19 -23.23
N THR A 133 -0.35 3.68 -23.48
CA THR A 133 0.64 3.85 -22.41
C THR A 133 0.33 5.08 -21.55
N PRO A 134 0.77 5.11 -20.28
CA PRO A 134 0.61 6.28 -19.42
C PRO A 134 1.17 7.56 -20.03
N GLU A 135 2.33 7.48 -20.71
CA GLU A 135 3.01 8.60 -21.35
C GLU A 135 2.19 9.16 -22.50
N GLU A 136 1.60 8.27 -23.31
CA GLU A 136 0.77 8.67 -24.44
C GLU A 136 -0.60 9.19 -24.00
N LEU A 137 -1.10 8.74 -22.84
CA LEU A 137 -2.36 9.21 -22.26
C LEU A 137 -2.27 10.64 -21.75
N ALA A 138 -1.08 11.08 -21.33
CA ALA A 138 -0.86 12.41 -20.76
C ALA A 138 -1.36 13.52 -21.70
N GLY A 139 -2.24 14.39 -21.18
CA GLY A 139 -2.81 15.52 -21.91
C GLY A 139 -3.92 15.15 -22.92
N LYS A 140 -4.34 13.91 -23.01
CA LYS A 140 -5.49 13.48 -23.84
C LYS A 140 -6.80 13.62 -23.07
N SER A 141 -7.89 13.68 -23.81
CA SER A 141 -9.26 13.73 -23.29
C SER A 141 -10.08 12.61 -23.94
N GLY A 142 -10.95 11.99 -23.16
CA GLY A 142 -11.81 10.88 -23.60
C GLY A 142 -12.27 10.06 -22.41
N LYS A 143 -12.85 8.89 -22.68
CA LYS A 143 -13.17 7.91 -21.65
C LYS A 143 -11.89 7.15 -21.28
N VAL A 144 -11.33 7.46 -20.12
CA VAL A 144 -10.17 6.75 -19.58
C VAL A 144 -10.64 5.59 -18.72
N THR A 145 -10.08 4.40 -18.95
CA THR A 145 -10.23 3.24 -18.06
C THR A 145 -8.85 2.87 -17.54
N ILE A 146 -8.74 2.73 -16.22
CA ILE A 146 -7.53 2.27 -15.54
C ILE A 146 -7.88 0.93 -14.89
N ARG A 147 -7.09 -0.09 -15.18
CA ARG A 147 -7.26 -1.43 -14.61
C ARG A 147 -6.04 -1.79 -13.79
N ALA A 148 -6.27 -2.17 -12.54
CA ALA A 148 -5.25 -2.71 -11.64
C ALA A 148 -5.51 -4.21 -11.46
N ASP A 149 -4.65 -5.03 -12.01
CA ASP A 149 -4.65 -6.49 -11.85
C ASP A 149 -3.67 -6.87 -10.73
N TYR A 150 -4.12 -7.68 -9.78
CA TYR A 150 -3.32 -8.15 -8.67
C TYR A 150 -3.05 -9.65 -8.81
N THR A 151 -1.79 -10.04 -8.69
CA THR A 151 -1.38 -11.45 -8.75
C THR A 151 -0.72 -11.84 -7.43
N ASN A 152 -1.28 -12.84 -6.76
CA ASN A 152 -0.69 -13.42 -5.56
C ASN A 152 0.44 -14.38 -5.96
N LYS A 153 1.64 -14.17 -5.40
CA LYS A 153 2.82 -15.01 -5.64
C LYS A 153 3.09 -16.00 -4.51
N GLU A 154 2.38 -15.85 -3.38
CA GLU A 154 2.58 -16.67 -2.18
C GLU A 154 1.61 -17.85 -2.16
N LYS A 155 2.07 -18.97 -2.71
CA LYS A 155 1.33 -20.23 -2.73
C LYS A 155 2.02 -21.25 -1.81
N ALA A 156 1.27 -21.76 -0.83
CA ALA A 156 1.76 -22.77 0.08
C ALA A 156 1.95 -24.14 -0.64
N GLU A 157 2.72 -25.05 -0.05
CA GLU A 157 3.00 -26.39 -0.61
C GLU A 157 1.74 -27.21 -0.90
N ASN A 158 0.66 -26.99 -0.14
CA ASN A 158 -0.64 -27.62 -0.35
C ASN A 158 -1.45 -27.02 -1.51
N GLY A 159 -0.92 -26.02 -2.20
CA GLY A 159 -1.54 -25.35 -3.34
C GLY A 159 -2.51 -24.22 -2.98
N VAL A 160 -2.70 -23.94 -1.69
CA VAL A 160 -3.53 -22.80 -1.22
C VAL A 160 -2.70 -21.53 -1.17
N TYR A 161 -3.26 -20.40 -1.62
CA TYR A 161 -2.61 -19.10 -1.52
C TYR A 161 -2.68 -18.55 -0.09
N VAL A 162 -1.63 -17.84 0.32
CA VAL A 162 -1.70 -16.97 1.49
C VAL A 162 -2.75 -15.88 1.21
N PRO A 163 -3.76 -15.68 2.06
CA PRO A 163 -4.82 -14.73 1.77
C PRO A 163 -4.34 -13.28 1.87
N PHE A 164 -4.60 -12.51 0.83
CA PHE A 164 -4.37 -11.06 0.79
C PHE A 164 -5.65 -10.34 0.39
N ALA A 165 -5.83 -9.16 0.96
CA ALA A 165 -6.81 -8.19 0.51
C ALA A 165 -6.08 -6.99 -0.09
N ALA A 166 -6.33 -6.69 -1.34
CA ALA A 166 -5.83 -5.50 -2.01
C ALA A 166 -6.90 -4.40 -1.94
N VAL A 167 -6.49 -3.19 -1.55
CA VAL A 167 -7.33 -1.99 -1.55
C VAL A 167 -6.68 -0.99 -2.49
N THR A 168 -7.39 -0.63 -3.57
CA THR A 168 -6.95 0.41 -4.50
C THR A 168 -7.60 1.72 -4.10
N GLY A 169 -6.79 2.77 -3.91
CA GLY A 169 -7.27 4.12 -3.67
C GLY A 169 -6.81 5.07 -4.77
N MET A 170 -7.72 5.89 -5.30
CA MET A 170 -7.39 6.94 -6.26
C MET A 170 -8.19 8.20 -5.94
N MET A 171 -7.50 9.34 -5.92
CA MET A 171 -8.15 10.63 -5.76
C MET A 171 -8.20 11.36 -7.11
N LEU A 172 -9.39 11.74 -7.52
CA LEU A 172 -9.64 12.47 -8.75
C LEU A 172 -10.23 13.84 -8.42
N ASN A 173 -9.77 14.88 -9.10
CA ASN A 173 -10.32 16.22 -8.97
C ASN A 173 -11.66 16.34 -9.73
N LYS A 174 -12.30 17.49 -9.62
CA LYS A 174 -13.60 17.80 -10.25
C LYS A 174 -13.61 17.80 -11.79
N ASP A 175 -12.44 17.76 -12.43
CA ASP A 175 -12.35 17.78 -13.89
C ASP A 175 -12.69 16.39 -14.48
N PHE A 176 -12.64 15.37 -13.66
CA PHE A 176 -13.10 14.02 -14.00
C PHE A 176 -14.59 13.89 -13.71
N THR A 177 -15.36 13.47 -14.71
CA THR A 177 -16.81 13.29 -14.64
C THR A 177 -17.21 11.86 -14.95
N ASN A 178 -18.39 11.45 -14.45
CA ASN A 178 -18.93 10.09 -14.67
C ASN A 178 -17.95 8.99 -14.22
N VAL A 179 -17.35 9.21 -13.04
CA VAL A 179 -16.40 8.26 -12.44
C VAL A 179 -17.15 7.04 -11.93
N GLU A 180 -16.74 5.87 -12.38
CA GLU A 180 -17.26 4.56 -11.99
C GLU A 180 -16.11 3.66 -11.58
N VAL A 181 -16.36 2.68 -10.73
CA VAL A 181 -15.39 1.65 -10.35
C VAL A 181 -16.06 0.29 -10.32
N THR A 182 -15.38 -0.68 -10.89
CA THR A 182 -15.73 -2.10 -10.77
C THR A 182 -15.10 -2.63 -9.47
N ASN A 183 -15.85 -3.43 -8.71
CA ASN A 183 -15.40 -4.01 -7.43
C ASN A 183 -15.02 -2.95 -6.38
N GLY A 184 -15.82 -1.90 -6.28
CA GLY A 184 -15.51 -0.82 -5.37
C GLY A 184 -16.61 0.21 -5.20
N LYS A 185 -16.23 1.38 -4.71
CA LYS A 185 -17.12 2.51 -4.47
C LYS A 185 -16.44 3.83 -4.79
N VAL A 186 -17.21 4.77 -5.34
CA VAL A 186 -16.80 6.17 -5.49
C VAL A 186 -17.46 6.99 -4.39
N VAL A 187 -16.67 7.78 -3.67
CA VAL A 187 -17.12 8.72 -2.64
C VAL A 187 -16.73 10.12 -3.08
N SER A 188 -17.69 11.05 -3.10
CA SER A 188 -17.45 12.46 -3.47
C SER A 188 -17.64 13.37 -2.26
N ASP A 189 -16.72 14.32 -2.06
CA ASP A 189 -16.81 15.39 -1.07
C ASP A 189 -17.25 16.74 -1.67
N GLY A 190 -17.56 16.75 -2.97
CA GLY A 190 -17.96 17.93 -3.74
C GLY A 190 -16.83 18.63 -4.48
N ASN A 191 -15.58 18.49 -4.07
CA ASN A 191 -14.39 19.00 -4.76
C ASN A 191 -13.55 17.89 -5.38
N ASN A 192 -13.51 16.73 -4.70
CA ASN A 192 -12.75 15.56 -5.12
C ASN A 192 -13.64 14.33 -5.15
N GLN A 193 -13.22 13.34 -5.89
CA GLN A 193 -13.80 12.01 -5.91
C GLN A 193 -12.74 11.01 -5.47
N VAL A 194 -13.04 10.27 -4.41
CA VAL A 194 -12.20 9.17 -3.93
C VAL A 194 -12.77 7.86 -4.47
N VAL A 195 -12.01 7.20 -5.30
CA VAL A 195 -12.30 5.86 -5.80
C VAL A 195 -11.64 4.86 -4.87
N VAL A 196 -12.40 3.91 -4.36
CA VAL A 196 -11.88 2.82 -3.54
C VAL A 196 -12.33 1.50 -4.17
N GLY A 197 -11.38 0.67 -4.54
CA GLY A 197 -11.62 -0.66 -5.10
C GLY A 197 -11.04 -1.76 -4.21
N PHE A 198 -11.57 -2.98 -4.35
CA PHE A 198 -11.16 -4.14 -3.56
C PHE A 198 -10.89 -5.32 -4.48
N ALA A 199 -9.79 -6.05 -4.20
CA ALA A 199 -9.46 -7.30 -4.84
C ALA A 199 -8.89 -8.30 -3.83
N PHE A 200 -9.03 -9.59 -4.11
CA PHE A 200 -8.61 -10.67 -3.23
C PHE A 200 -7.86 -11.73 -4.05
N PRO A 201 -6.63 -11.43 -4.49
CA PRO A 201 -5.89 -12.25 -5.44
C PRO A 201 -5.60 -13.64 -4.89
N GLY A 202 -5.95 -14.67 -5.67
CA GLY A 202 -5.78 -16.08 -5.33
C GLY A 202 -6.82 -16.66 -4.35
N LEU A 203 -7.74 -15.84 -3.83
CA LEU A 203 -8.75 -16.32 -2.86
C LEU A 203 -9.79 -17.20 -3.52
N SER A 204 -10.27 -16.86 -4.71
CA SER A 204 -11.22 -17.68 -5.48
C SER A 204 -10.66 -19.08 -5.73
N GLU A 205 -9.42 -19.18 -6.20
CA GLU A 205 -8.74 -20.47 -6.44
C GLU A 205 -8.57 -21.26 -5.13
N SER A 206 -8.13 -20.58 -4.03
CA SER A 206 -7.92 -21.20 -2.73
C SER A 206 -9.19 -21.79 -2.12
N LEU A 207 -10.35 -21.18 -2.40
CA LEU A 207 -11.66 -21.67 -1.94
C LEU A 207 -12.29 -22.67 -2.90
N GLY A 208 -11.66 -22.93 -4.06
CA GLY A 208 -12.21 -23.84 -5.09
C GLY A 208 -13.50 -23.33 -5.72
N LEU A 209 -13.67 -22.00 -5.80
CA LEU A 209 -14.86 -21.36 -6.34
C LEU A 209 -14.95 -21.45 -7.88
N ASP A 210 -13.91 -21.96 -8.53
CA ASP A 210 -13.88 -22.23 -9.98
C ASP A 210 -14.73 -23.45 -10.37
N SER A 211 -15.35 -24.10 -9.37
CA SER A 211 -16.26 -25.21 -9.60
C SER A 211 -17.62 -24.69 -10.13
N LYS A 212 -18.22 -25.42 -11.06
CA LYS A 212 -19.50 -25.08 -11.71
C LYS A 212 -20.68 -24.85 -10.76
N ASP A 213 -20.53 -25.22 -9.50
CA ASP A 213 -21.57 -25.13 -8.48
C ASP A 213 -21.59 -23.76 -7.75
N LEU A 214 -20.62 -22.88 -8.04
CA LEU A 214 -20.44 -21.59 -7.36
C LEU A 214 -20.26 -20.41 -8.35
N GLU A 215 -20.81 -20.53 -9.57
CA GLU A 215 -20.71 -19.52 -10.64
C GLU A 215 -21.23 -18.12 -10.24
N ASP A 216 -22.07 -18.03 -9.20
CA ASP A 216 -22.64 -16.77 -8.70
C ASP A 216 -21.73 -16.03 -7.68
N VAL A 217 -20.62 -16.65 -7.24
CA VAL A 217 -19.70 -16.04 -6.28
C VAL A 217 -18.48 -15.48 -7.02
N ASN A 218 -18.48 -14.18 -7.26
CA ASN A 218 -17.35 -13.49 -7.86
C ASN A 218 -16.46 -12.85 -6.78
N ILE A 219 -15.25 -13.38 -6.63
CA ILE A 219 -14.19 -12.78 -5.79
C ILE A 219 -13.15 -12.20 -6.75
N PRO A 220 -13.10 -10.87 -6.90
CA PRO A 220 -12.25 -10.26 -7.91
C PRO A 220 -10.78 -10.27 -7.51
N ASP A 221 -9.90 -10.36 -8.50
CA ASP A 221 -8.45 -10.17 -8.41
C ASP A 221 -7.99 -8.87 -9.09
N TYR A 222 -8.94 -8.01 -9.46
CA TYR A 222 -8.70 -6.72 -10.12
C TYR A 222 -9.67 -5.63 -9.65
N VAL A 223 -9.27 -4.40 -9.90
CA VAL A 223 -10.09 -3.19 -9.79
C VAL A 223 -10.11 -2.42 -11.10
#